data_91464328164a65b978a734ae0f218f5b
#
_entry.id   91464328164a65b978a734ae0f218f5b
#
_cell.length_a   1.000
_cell.length_b   1.000
_cell.length_c   1.000
_cell.angle_alpha   90.00
_cell.angle_beta   90.00
_cell.angle_gamma   90.00
#
_symmetry.space_group_name_H-M   'P 1'
#
loop_
_entity.id
_entity.type
_entity.pdbx_description
1 polymer ?
#
loop_
_entity_poly.entity_id
_entity_poly.type
_entity_poly.pdbx_seq_one_letter_code
_entity_poly.pdbx_strand_id
1 'polypeptide(L)'
;SLTIQFHLAVQPSWGVLFDWDGVVIDSSPEHERSWELLAGERGLPLPEGHFKAGFGKKNEVIIPSLRWAEDPVLVRELADRKEELYRGLVAERGVNILPGARELLEALKEEGIPRSVASSTPRRNLEALFAATGLDTLFDAVVCGDDVSHGKPDPEVFLKAAAALGLDRNNAVVIEDAFAGIEAARRGGMKVVGVATTHPVEALKDCDLAVTSLLEVTPLILGKLLTAP
;
A
#
# COMPACT_ATOMS: atom_id res chain seq x y z
N SER A 1 27.27 -22.45 39.20
CA SER A 1 26.20 -22.75 38.22
C SER A 1 25.63 -21.47 37.68
N LEU A 2 26.02 -21.06 36.45
CA LEU A 2 25.36 -20.00 35.75
C LEU A 2 24.10 -20.58 35.09
N THR A 3 22.93 -20.27 35.63
CA THR A 3 21.68 -20.58 34.97
C THR A 3 21.44 -19.51 33.92
N ILE A 4 21.72 -19.82 32.65
CA ILE A 4 21.35 -18.97 31.51
C ILE A 4 19.83 -19.15 31.36
N GLN A 5 19.04 -18.20 31.85
CA GLN A 5 17.64 -18.08 31.50
C GLN A 5 17.55 -17.58 30.06
N PHE A 6 17.27 -18.48 29.12
CA PHE A 6 16.78 -18.09 27.81
C PHE A 6 15.40 -17.43 28.03
N HIS A 7 15.36 -16.11 28.00
CA HIS A 7 14.11 -15.42 27.72
C HIS A 7 13.75 -15.77 26.27
N LEU A 8 12.88 -16.77 26.09
CA LEU A 8 12.14 -16.89 24.86
C LEU A 8 11.32 -15.60 24.77
N ALA A 9 11.79 -14.66 23.95
CA ALA A 9 10.99 -13.51 23.60
C ALA A 9 9.71 -14.07 23.00
N VAL A 10 8.60 -13.90 23.71
CA VAL A 10 7.28 -14.25 23.22
C VAL A 10 7.09 -13.38 22.00
N GLN A 11 7.07 -14.00 20.81
CA GLN A 11 6.76 -13.26 19.56
C GLN A 11 5.41 -12.60 19.75
N PRO A 12 5.25 -11.31 19.42
CA PRO A 12 3.97 -10.66 19.54
C PRO A 12 2.93 -11.45 18.74
N SER A 13 1.80 -11.73 19.38
CA SER A 13 0.73 -12.54 18.80
C SER A 13 -0.08 -11.80 17.73
N TRP A 14 0.33 -10.59 17.34
CA TRP A 14 -0.35 -9.72 16.39
C TRP A 14 0.64 -8.93 15.53
N GLY A 15 0.16 -8.37 14.44
CA GLY A 15 0.98 -7.58 13.52
C GLY A 15 0.18 -6.58 12.68
N VAL A 16 0.88 -5.85 11.83
CA VAL A 16 0.32 -4.75 11.04
C VAL A 16 0.55 -4.99 9.55
N LEU A 17 -0.50 -4.83 8.78
CA LEU A 17 -0.51 -4.94 7.33
C LEU A 17 -0.72 -3.56 6.72
N PHE A 18 0.28 -3.09 5.99
CA PHE A 18 0.25 -1.76 5.40
C PHE A 18 -0.15 -1.84 3.93
N ASP A 19 -1.19 -1.11 3.53
CA ASP A 19 -1.24 -0.66 2.15
C ASP A 19 -0.05 0.25 1.86
N TRP A 20 0.27 0.48 0.60
CA TRP A 20 1.48 1.19 0.21
C TRP A 20 1.20 2.61 -0.25
N ASP A 21 0.55 2.77 -1.41
CA ASP A 21 0.22 4.07 -1.98
C ASP A 21 -0.88 4.76 -1.18
N GLY A 22 -0.64 5.99 -0.73
CA GLY A 22 -1.59 6.74 0.11
C GLY A 22 -1.52 6.40 1.61
N VAL A 23 -0.70 5.42 2.02
CA VAL A 23 -0.46 5.05 3.41
C VAL A 23 1.01 5.28 3.79
N VAL A 24 1.93 4.64 3.10
CA VAL A 24 3.37 4.74 3.36
C VAL A 24 4.01 5.83 2.51
N ILE A 25 3.62 5.94 1.25
CA ILE A 25 4.13 6.92 0.30
C ILE A 25 3.00 7.68 -0.40
N ASP A 26 3.33 8.86 -0.92
CA ASP A 26 2.56 9.55 -1.95
C ASP A 26 3.31 9.48 -3.28
N SER A 27 2.87 8.61 -4.17
CA SER A 27 3.41 8.43 -5.53
C SER A 27 2.56 9.10 -6.62
N SER A 28 1.52 9.82 -6.24
CA SER A 28 0.60 10.49 -7.18
C SER A 28 1.33 11.41 -8.16
N PRO A 29 2.31 12.25 -7.74
CA PRO A 29 3.03 13.11 -8.68
C PRO A 29 3.81 12.34 -9.76
N GLU A 30 4.46 11.23 -9.39
CA GLU A 30 5.22 10.39 -10.30
C GLU A 30 4.29 9.64 -11.26
N HIS A 31 3.15 9.17 -10.79
CA HIS A 31 2.13 8.54 -11.64
C HIS A 31 1.55 9.55 -12.65
N GLU A 32 1.14 10.73 -12.21
CA GLU A 32 0.61 11.76 -13.10
C GLU A 32 1.65 12.15 -14.17
N ARG A 33 2.89 12.40 -13.75
CA ARG A 33 3.97 12.75 -14.66
C ARG A 33 4.30 11.64 -15.66
N SER A 34 4.19 10.38 -15.28
CA SER A 34 4.42 9.26 -16.20
C SER A 34 3.38 9.18 -17.33
N TRP A 35 2.12 9.55 -17.06
CA TRP A 35 1.09 9.69 -18.10
C TRP A 35 1.39 10.84 -19.06
N GLU A 36 1.82 11.98 -18.54
CA GLU A 36 2.21 13.13 -19.35
C GLU A 36 3.39 12.81 -20.28
N LEU A 37 4.41 12.12 -19.75
CA LEU A 37 5.57 11.70 -20.53
C LEU A 37 5.17 10.71 -21.63
N LEU A 38 4.35 9.72 -21.34
CA LEU A 38 3.87 8.76 -22.32
C LEU A 38 3.06 9.46 -23.44
N ALA A 39 2.16 10.38 -23.05
CA ALA A 39 1.39 11.17 -24.00
C ALA A 39 2.31 11.97 -24.94
N GLY A 40 3.33 12.62 -24.39
CA GLY A 40 4.34 13.36 -25.16
C GLY A 40 5.16 12.48 -26.10
N GLU A 41 5.64 11.31 -25.63
CA GLU A 41 6.42 10.36 -26.44
C GLU A 41 5.62 9.84 -27.64
N ARG A 42 4.34 9.62 -27.48
CA ARG A 42 3.48 8.99 -28.48
C ARG A 42 2.61 9.98 -29.27
N GLY A 43 2.69 11.27 -28.95
CA GLY A 43 1.85 12.29 -29.58
C GLY A 43 0.35 12.10 -29.31
N LEU A 44 0.01 11.57 -28.13
CA LEU A 44 -1.37 11.26 -27.74
C LEU A 44 -2.00 12.41 -26.96
N PRO A 45 -3.31 12.68 -27.13
CA PRO A 45 -3.99 13.72 -26.39
C PRO A 45 -4.17 13.31 -24.93
N LEU A 46 -3.91 14.25 -24.02
CA LEU A 46 -4.12 14.03 -22.59
C LEU A 46 -5.09 15.10 -22.04
N PRO A 47 -6.36 14.74 -21.75
CA PRO A 47 -7.33 15.70 -21.25
C PRO A 47 -6.97 16.25 -19.87
N GLU A 48 -7.32 17.50 -19.62
CA GLU A 48 -7.26 18.06 -18.27
C GLU A 48 -8.09 17.21 -17.31
N GLY A 49 -7.60 16.99 -16.08
CA GLY A 49 -8.26 16.15 -15.08
C GLY A 49 -8.20 14.65 -15.31
N HIS A 50 -7.45 14.19 -16.33
CA HIS A 50 -7.28 12.76 -16.65
C HIS A 50 -6.83 11.93 -15.44
N PHE A 51 -5.91 12.47 -14.64
CA PHE A 51 -5.35 11.76 -13.49
C PHE A 51 -6.42 11.49 -12.45
N LYS A 52 -7.20 12.50 -12.08
CA LYS A 52 -8.32 12.36 -11.13
C LYS A 52 -9.39 11.37 -11.65
N ALA A 53 -9.70 11.42 -12.94
CA ALA A 53 -10.68 10.52 -13.57
C ALA A 53 -10.19 9.06 -13.63
N GLY A 54 -8.86 8.85 -13.72
CA GLY A 54 -8.21 7.53 -13.74
C GLY A 54 -7.81 7.00 -12.36
N PHE A 55 -7.90 7.81 -11.32
CA PHE A 55 -7.38 7.46 -9.99
C PHE A 55 -7.96 6.14 -9.47
N GLY A 56 -7.09 5.25 -9.01
CA GLY A 56 -7.47 3.93 -8.51
C GLY A 56 -7.85 2.88 -9.56
N LYS A 57 -7.84 3.24 -10.85
CA LYS A 57 -8.12 2.30 -11.94
C LYS A 57 -6.82 1.69 -12.48
N LYS A 58 -6.95 0.48 -13.06
CA LYS A 58 -5.85 -0.17 -13.76
C LYS A 58 -5.54 0.52 -15.09
N ASN A 59 -4.30 0.46 -15.54
CA ASN A 59 -3.87 1.06 -16.82
C ASN A 59 -4.68 0.54 -18.00
N GLU A 60 -5.05 -0.76 -17.98
CA GLU A 60 -5.86 -1.40 -19.02
C GLU A 60 -7.29 -0.85 -19.10
N VAL A 61 -7.75 -0.14 -18.07
CA VAL A 61 -9.02 0.59 -18.06
C VAL A 61 -8.82 2.05 -18.46
N ILE A 62 -7.73 2.67 -18.00
CA ILE A 62 -7.42 4.07 -18.26
C ILE A 62 -7.13 4.30 -19.74
N ILE A 63 -6.26 3.47 -20.35
CA ILE A 63 -5.80 3.65 -21.74
C ILE A 63 -6.97 3.66 -22.73
N PRO A 64 -7.91 2.69 -22.72
CA PRO A 64 -9.10 2.78 -23.55
C PRO A 64 -10.01 3.98 -23.24
N SER A 65 -10.13 4.35 -21.97
CA SER A 65 -10.95 5.52 -21.57
C SER A 65 -10.40 6.84 -22.12
N LEU A 66 -9.07 6.93 -22.29
CA LEU A 66 -8.40 8.05 -22.94
C LEU A 66 -8.48 7.99 -24.47
N ARG A 67 -9.07 6.93 -25.03
CA ARG A 67 -9.11 6.64 -26.47
C ARG A 67 -7.73 6.53 -27.11
N TRP A 68 -6.74 6.06 -26.37
CA TRP A 68 -5.38 5.86 -26.86
C TRP A 68 -5.23 4.57 -27.62
N ALA A 69 -5.87 3.49 -27.14
CA ALA A 69 -5.88 2.19 -27.79
C ALA A 69 -7.09 1.36 -27.29
N GLU A 70 -7.56 0.44 -28.16
CA GLU A 70 -8.57 -0.59 -27.83
C GLU A 70 -8.00 -2.00 -28.03
N ASP A 71 -7.02 -2.14 -28.91
CA ASP A 71 -6.32 -3.41 -29.15
C ASP A 71 -5.57 -3.85 -27.88
N PRO A 72 -5.82 -5.07 -27.36
CA PRO A 72 -5.22 -5.52 -26.10
C PRO A 72 -3.69 -5.56 -26.10
N VAL A 73 -3.06 -5.80 -27.25
CA VAL A 73 -1.59 -5.84 -27.36
C VAL A 73 -1.03 -4.43 -27.22
N LEU A 74 -1.63 -3.47 -27.92
CA LEU A 74 -1.21 -2.07 -27.84
C LEU A 74 -1.51 -1.45 -26.45
N VAL A 75 -2.66 -1.80 -25.84
CA VAL A 75 -3.00 -1.40 -24.46
C VAL A 75 -1.91 -1.85 -23.49
N ARG A 76 -1.49 -3.11 -23.59
CA ARG A 76 -0.42 -3.66 -22.75
C ARG A 76 0.92 -2.97 -23.00
N GLU A 77 1.31 -2.73 -24.25
CA GLU A 77 2.53 -2.01 -24.60
C GLU A 77 2.57 -0.62 -23.96
N LEU A 78 1.47 0.13 -24.06
CA LEU A 78 1.36 1.46 -23.49
C LEU A 78 1.39 1.42 -21.95
N ALA A 79 0.70 0.44 -21.34
CA ALA A 79 0.71 0.22 -19.90
C ALA A 79 2.12 -0.08 -19.39
N ASP A 80 2.84 -1.00 -20.03
CA ASP A 80 4.21 -1.37 -19.67
C ASP A 80 5.15 -0.17 -19.79
N ARG A 81 5.03 0.62 -20.88
CA ARG A 81 5.84 1.82 -21.07
C ARG A 81 5.54 2.89 -20.02
N LYS A 82 4.28 3.08 -19.66
CA LYS A 82 3.89 4.00 -18.57
C LYS A 82 4.54 3.62 -17.25
N GLU A 83 4.53 2.32 -16.91
CA GLU A 83 5.15 1.86 -15.66
C GLU A 83 6.68 1.96 -15.69
N GLU A 84 7.30 1.78 -16.86
CA GLU A 84 8.72 2.02 -17.02
C GLU A 84 9.08 3.50 -16.79
N LEU A 85 8.32 4.43 -17.36
CA LEU A 85 8.47 5.88 -17.14
C LEU A 85 8.27 6.23 -15.66
N TYR A 86 7.28 5.65 -15.02
CA TYR A 86 7.03 5.83 -13.59
C TYR A 86 8.25 5.41 -12.76
N ARG A 87 8.79 4.20 -12.99
CA ARG A 87 9.99 3.74 -12.27
C ARG A 87 11.21 4.61 -12.55
N GLY A 88 11.36 5.12 -13.76
CA GLY A 88 12.41 6.09 -14.09
C GLY A 88 12.30 7.37 -13.29
N LEU A 89 11.09 7.92 -13.14
CA LEU A 89 10.83 9.11 -12.33
C LEU A 89 11.13 8.85 -10.83
N VAL A 90 10.71 7.71 -10.30
CA VAL A 90 11.02 7.30 -8.93
C VAL A 90 12.53 7.21 -8.70
N ALA A 91 13.28 6.61 -9.64
CA ALA A 91 14.72 6.50 -9.54
C ALA A 91 15.43 7.86 -9.61
N GLU A 92 14.94 8.78 -10.44
CA GLU A 92 15.52 10.12 -10.65
C GLU A 92 15.19 11.09 -9.51
N ARG A 93 13.94 11.10 -9.05
CA ARG A 93 13.39 12.14 -8.16
C ARG A 93 13.12 11.66 -6.75
N GLY A 94 13.12 10.35 -6.53
CA GLY A 94 12.61 9.75 -5.31
C GLY A 94 11.09 9.75 -5.26
N VAL A 95 10.55 9.50 -4.08
CA VAL A 95 9.11 9.53 -3.77
C VAL A 95 8.91 10.04 -2.35
N ASN A 96 7.81 10.73 -2.11
CA ASN A 96 7.50 11.26 -0.78
C ASN A 96 7.04 10.14 0.16
N ILE A 97 7.73 9.97 1.28
CA ILE A 97 7.25 9.16 2.40
C ILE A 97 6.24 10.01 3.17
N LEU A 98 5.06 9.45 3.42
CA LEU A 98 4.00 10.17 4.13
C LEU A 98 4.38 10.40 5.61
N PRO A 99 3.93 11.53 6.21
CA PRO A 99 4.24 11.84 7.60
C PRO A 99 3.82 10.72 8.57
N GLY A 100 4.72 10.33 9.45
CA GLY A 100 4.51 9.30 10.46
C GLY A 100 4.70 7.86 9.99
N ALA A 101 4.84 7.62 8.68
CA ALA A 101 4.98 6.26 8.15
C ALA A 101 6.29 5.59 8.60
N ARG A 102 7.43 6.27 8.43
CA ARG A 102 8.73 5.76 8.87
C ARG A 102 8.78 5.59 10.38
N GLU A 103 8.34 6.60 11.11
CA GLU A 103 8.33 6.62 12.58
C GLU A 103 7.51 5.47 13.14
N LEU A 104 6.33 5.20 12.58
CA LEU A 104 5.49 4.08 13.00
C LEU A 104 6.15 2.72 12.69
N LEU A 105 6.73 2.57 11.49
CA LEU A 105 7.41 1.34 11.09
C LEU A 105 8.62 1.04 12.00
N GLU A 106 9.41 2.08 12.34
CA GLU A 106 10.54 1.97 13.25
C GLU A 106 10.08 1.60 14.67
N ALA A 107 9.03 2.25 15.19
CA ALA A 107 8.48 1.94 16.51
C ALA A 107 7.96 0.49 16.58
N LEU A 108 7.24 0.02 15.55
CA LEU A 108 6.77 -1.37 15.48
C LEU A 108 7.96 -2.35 15.44
N LYS A 109 9.03 -2.01 14.73
CA LYS A 109 10.25 -2.82 14.65
C LYS A 109 10.95 -2.91 16.00
N GLU A 110 11.08 -1.79 16.71
CA GLU A 110 11.69 -1.75 18.05
C GLU A 110 10.92 -2.60 19.05
N GLU A 111 9.59 -2.62 18.97
CA GLU A 111 8.74 -3.48 19.81
C GLU A 111 8.63 -4.93 19.31
N GLY A 112 9.31 -5.28 18.21
CA GLY A 112 9.28 -6.62 17.62
C GLY A 112 7.92 -7.01 17.03
N ILE A 113 7.05 -6.04 16.69
CA ILE A 113 5.73 -6.30 16.11
C ILE A 113 5.89 -6.55 14.61
N PRO A 114 5.44 -7.71 14.07
CA PRO A 114 5.56 -8.04 12.65
C PRO A 114 4.81 -7.06 11.74
N ARG A 115 5.43 -6.77 10.59
CA ARG A 115 4.90 -5.81 9.60
C ARG A 115 5.02 -6.38 8.20
N SER A 116 3.95 -6.25 7.42
CA SER A 116 3.95 -6.63 6.00
C SER A 116 3.41 -5.50 5.13
N VAL A 117 3.94 -5.38 3.93
CA VAL A 117 3.27 -4.66 2.85
C VAL A 117 2.16 -5.56 2.29
N ALA A 118 1.02 -4.97 2.00
CA ALA A 118 -0.13 -5.61 1.35
C ALA A 118 -0.72 -4.66 0.29
N SER A 119 -0.15 -4.66 -0.90
CA SER A 119 -0.40 -3.65 -1.94
C SER A 119 -0.89 -4.27 -3.24
N SER A 120 -1.68 -3.49 -3.99
CA SER A 120 -2.02 -3.81 -5.39
C SER A 120 -0.93 -3.40 -6.39
N THR A 121 0.10 -2.71 -5.92
CA THR A 121 1.23 -2.24 -6.73
C THR A 121 2.01 -3.43 -7.29
N PRO A 122 2.40 -3.41 -8.58
CA PRO A 122 3.24 -4.45 -9.18
C PRO A 122 4.61 -4.56 -8.48
N ARG A 123 5.15 -5.79 -8.44
CA ARG A 123 6.43 -6.08 -7.77
C ARG A 123 7.58 -5.17 -8.24
N ARG A 124 7.73 -4.99 -9.55
CA ARG A 124 8.80 -4.15 -10.11
C ARG A 124 8.72 -2.68 -9.64
N ASN A 125 7.51 -2.17 -9.44
CA ASN A 125 7.31 -0.82 -8.91
C ASN A 125 7.66 -0.76 -7.43
N LEU A 126 7.26 -1.76 -6.62
CA LEU A 126 7.65 -1.84 -5.21
C LEU A 126 9.17 -1.93 -5.03
N GLU A 127 9.86 -2.72 -5.87
CA GLU A 127 11.34 -2.80 -5.85
C GLU A 127 11.98 -1.44 -6.12
N ALA A 128 11.48 -0.68 -7.10
CA ALA A 128 11.95 0.67 -7.39
C ALA A 128 11.69 1.63 -6.22
N LEU A 129 10.52 1.53 -5.59
CA LEU A 129 10.14 2.34 -4.44
C LEU A 129 10.98 2.01 -3.20
N PHE A 130 11.25 0.75 -2.95
CA PHE A 130 12.16 0.33 -1.88
C PHE A 130 13.58 0.84 -2.11
N ALA A 131 14.09 0.74 -3.34
CA ALA A 131 15.40 1.28 -3.68
C ALA A 131 15.50 2.80 -3.47
N ALA A 132 14.41 3.54 -3.74
CA ALA A 132 14.35 4.98 -3.56
C ALA A 132 14.17 5.43 -2.10
N THR A 133 13.53 4.61 -1.25
CA THR A 133 13.14 5.00 0.11
C THR A 133 13.97 4.34 1.21
N GLY A 134 14.58 3.16 0.93
CA GLY A 134 15.25 2.34 1.94
C GLY A 134 14.31 1.75 3.00
N LEU A 135 13.01 1.63 2.69
CA LEU A 135 12.02 1.12 3.65
C LEU A 135 11.91 -0.41 3.69
N ASP A 136 12.53 -1.12 2.74
CA ASP A 136 12.53 -2.58 2.65
C ASP A 136 12.95 -3.26 3.96
N THR A 137 13.94 -2.70 4.65
CA THR A 137 14.47 -3.22 5.94
C THR A 137 13.49 -3.07 7.12
N LEU A 138 12.41 -2.33 6.93
CA LEU A 138 11.39 -2.10 7.95
C LEU A 138 10.19 -3.06 7.85
N PHE A 139 10.17 -3.95 6.85
CA PHE A 139 9.12 -4.95 6.67
C PHE A 139 9.66 -6.37 6.80
N ASP A 140 8.84 -7.26 7.35
CA ASP A 140 9.15 -8.68 7.52
C ASP A 140 8.63 -9.51 6.34
N ALA A 141 7.61 -8.99 5.63
CA ALA A 141 7.04 -9.61 4.44
C ALA A 141 6.47 -8.57 3.47
N VAL A 142 6.33 -8.96 2.22
CA VAL A 142 5.76 -8.13 1.15
C VAL A 142 4.83 -9.00 0.30
N VAL A 143 3.58 -8.58 0.20
CA VAL A 143 2.59 -9.13 -0.74
C VAL A 143 2.17 -8.02 -1.69
N CYS A 144 2.34 -8.25 -2.98
CA CYS A 144 2.12 -7.27 -4.04
C CYS A 144 1.03 -7.71 -5.03
N GLY A 145 0.73 -6.86 -6.01
CA GLY A 145 -0.28 -7.15 -7.03
C GLY A 145 -0.04 -8.43 -7.81
N ASP A 146 1.23 -8.82 -8.02
CA ASP A 146 1.60 -10.04 -8.74
C ASP A 146 1.37 -11.33 -7.93
N ASP A 147 1.19 -11.21 -6.61
CA ASP A 147 1.03 -12.35 -5.71
C ASP A 147 -0.43 -12.77 -5.53
N VAL A 148 -1.39 -12.02 -6.07
CA VAL A 148 -2.82 -12.24 -5.87
C VAL A 148 -3.55 -12.48 -7.19
N SER A 149 -4.58 -13.33 -7.14
CA SER A 149 -5.48 -13.58 -8.26
C SER A 149 -6.62 -12.56 -8.32
N HIS A 150 -7.02 -12.05 -7.16
CA HIS A 150 -8.12 -11.09 -7.02
C HIS A 150 -7.64 -9.84 -6.28
N GLY A 151 -7.85 -8.68 -6.89
CA GLY A 151 -7.53 -7.39 -6.28
C GLY A 151 -8.61 -6.92 -5.29
N LYS A 152 -8.24 -5.93 -4.46
CA LYS A 152 -9.20 -5.25 -3.57
C LYS A 152 -10.45 -4.82 -4.32
N PRO A 153 -11.66 -5.05 -3.81
CA PRO A 153 -12.02 -5.34 -2.42
C PRO A 153 -12.01 -6.83 -2.02
N ASP A 154 -11.41 -7.72 -2.81
CA ASP A 154 -11.18 -9.09 -2.35
C ASP A 154 -10.13 -9.09 -1.23
N PRO A 155 -10.33 -9.85 -0.13
CA PRO A 155 -9.42 -9.87 1.00
C PRO A 155 -8.11 -10.62 0.75
N GLU A 156 -7.90 -11.21 -0.42
CA GLU A 156 -6.78 -12.12 -0.71
C GLU A 156 -5.41 -11.52 -0.34
N VAL A 157 -5.16 -10.26 -0.68
CA VAL A 157 -3.87 -9.60 -0.40
C VAL A 157 -3.59 -9.52 1.10
N PHE A 158 -4.58 -9.18 1.91
CA PHE A 158 -4.42 -9.09 3.37
C PHE A 158 -4.35 -10.46 4.05
N LEU A 159 -5.12 -11.44 3.58
CA LEU A 159 -5.04 -12.81 4.08
C LEU A 159 -3.65 -13.42 3.81
N LYS A 160 -3.10 -13.22 2.62
CA LYS A 160 -1.73 -13.64 2.27
C LYS A 160 -0.67 -12.90 3.10
N ALA A 161 -0.84 -11.60 3.33
CA ALA A 161 0.08 -10.81 4.13
C ALA A 161 0.09 -11.25 5.59
N ALA A 162 -1.07 -11.52 6.20
CA ALA A 162 -1.15 -12.08 7.55
C ALA A 162 -0.49 -13.47 7.63
N ALA A 163 -0.78 -14.35 6.67
CA ALA A 163 -0.17 -15.67 6.58
C ALA A 163 1.36 -15.62 6.43
N ALA A 164 1.88 -14.67 5.64
CA ALA A 164 3.33 -14.47 5.47
C ALA A 164 4.02 -14.04 6.77
N LEU A 165 3.30 -13.42 7.70
CA LEU A 165 3.77 -13.08 9.04
C LEU A 165 3.51 -14.21 10.07
N GLY A 166 2.89 -15.32 9.67
CA GLY A 166 2.49 -16.40 10.57
C GLY A 166 1.34 -16.03 11.52
N LEU A 167 0.52 -15.04 11.13
CA LEU A 167 -0.56 -14.52 11.95
C LEU A 167 -1.93 -15.06 11.53
N ASP A 168 -2.79 -15.24 12.51
CA ASP A 168 -4.22 -15.37 12.29
C ASP A 168 -4.80 -14.00 11.89
N ARG A 169 -5.75 -13.98 10.96
CA ARG A 169 -6.41 -12.74 10.49
C ARG A 169 -6.96 -11.87 11.63
N ASN A 170 -7.48 -12.51 12.69
CA ASN A 170 -8.01 -11.81 13.86
C ASN A 170 -6.93 -11.08 14.68
N ASN A 171 -5.66 -11.37 14.43
CA ASN A 171 -4.50 -10.78 15.08
C ASN A 171 -3.76 -9.79 14.14
N ALA A 172 -4.40 -9.38 13.07
CA ALA A 172 -3.84 -8.41 12.12
C ALA A 172 -4.65 -7.11 12.13
N VAL A 173 -3.92 -5.98 12.13
CA VAL A 173 -4.48 -4.64 11.91
C VAL A 173 -4.02 -4.17 10.54
N VAL A 174 -4.97 -3.78 9.70
CA VAL A 174 -4.71 -3.20 8.38
C VAL A 174 -4.68 -1.68 8.49
N ILE A 175 -3.76 -1.03 7.77
CA ILE A 175 -3.74 0.42 7.58
C ILE A 175 -3.99 0.70 6.11
N GLU A 176 -5.02 1.49 5.82
CA GLU A 176 -5.56 1.74 4.49
C GLU A 176 -6.08 3.17 4.32
N ASP A 177 -6.10 3.67 3.08
CA ASP A 177 -6.62 5.00 2.73
C ASP A 177 -7.82 4.96 1.78
N ALA A 178 -8.05 3.82 1.10
CA ALA A 178 -9.04 3.66 0.05
C ALA A 178 -10.20 2.74 0.46
N PHE A 179 -11.41 3.05 0.02
CA PHE A 179 -12.61 2.27 0.35
C PHE A 179 -12.52 0.80 -0.04
N ALA A 180 -11.94 0.50 -1.21
CA ALA A 180 -11.78 -0.87 -1.66
C ALA A 180 -10.87 -1.70 -0.73
N GLY A 181 -9.81 -1.09 -0.20
CA GLY A 181 -8.92 -1.75 0.75
C GLY A 181 -9.55 -1.89 2.14
N ILE A 182 -10.28 -0.87 2.61
CA ILE A 182 -11.04 -0.94 3.86
C ILE A 182 -12.08 -2.08 3.79
N GLU A 183 -12.79 -2.19 2.69
CA GLU A 183 -13.74 -3.28 2.46
C GLU A 183 -13.04 -4.65 2.43
N ALA A 184 -11.88 -4.76 1.76
CA ALA A 184 -11.08 -5.98 1.73
C ALA A 184 -10.65 -6.42 3.15
N ALA A 185 -10.16 -5.48 3.97
CA ALA A 185 -9.78 -5.77 5.35
C ALA A 185 -10.97 -6.28 6.18
N ARG A 186 -12.12 -5.64 6.07
CA ARG A 186 -13.35 -6.04 6.76
C ARG A 186 -13.87 -7.40 6.31
N ARG A 187 -13.88 -7.67 5.00
CA ARG A 187 -14.22 -8.99 4.46
C ARG A 187 -13.25 -10.08 4.94
N GLY A 188 -11.99 -9.72 5.13
CA GLY A 188 -10.96 -10.59 5.71
C GLY A 188 -11.13 -10.83 7.22
N GLY A 189 -12.04 -10.11 7.90
CA GLY A 189 -12.24 -10.21 9.35
C GLY A 189 -11.14 -9.53 10.16
N MET A 190 -10.46 -8.52 9.59
CA MET A 190 -9.37 -7.78 10.22
C MET A 190 -9.83 -6.43 10.74
N LYS A 191 -9.17 -5.93 11.76
CA LYS A 191 -9.31 -4.55 12.22
C LYS A 191 -8.66 -3.62 11.19
N VAL A 192 -9.24 -2.42 10.98
CA VAL A 192 -8.75 -1.46 10.00
C VAL A 192 -8.63 -0.05 10.56
N VAL A 193 -7.46 0.55 10.33
CA VAL A 193 -7.20 1.98 10.53
C VAL A 193 -7.27 2.65 9.17
N GLY A 194 -8.16 3.62 9.03
CA GLY A 194 -8.28 4.47 7.86
C GLY A 194 -7.45 5.73 7.99
N VAL A 195 -6.59 6.02 7.00
CA VAL A 195 -5.81 7.27 6.92
C VAL A 195 -6.42 8.20 5.88
N ALA A 196 -6.72 9.44 6.26
CA ALA A 196 -7.41 10.42 5.42
C ALA A 196 -6.46 11.07 4.37
N THR A 197 -5.78 10.27 3.59
CA THR A 197 -4.91 10.73 2.50
C THR A 197 -5.70 10.91 1.20
N THR A 198 -6.53 9.93 0.85
CA THR A 198 -7.31 9.90 -0.39
C THR A 198 -8.74 10.41 -0.18
N HIS A 199 -9.30 10.18 1.00
CA HIS A 199 -10.66 10.58 1.37
C HIS A 199 -10.64 11.42 2.65
N PRO A 200 -11.62 12.32 2.87
CA PRO A 200 -11.72 13.05 4.12
C PRO A 200 -12.02 12.07 5.28
N VAL A 201 -11.55 12.41 6.49
CA VAL A 201 -11.65 11.53 7.66
C VAL A 201 -13.11 11.17 8.00
N GLU A 202 -14.06 12.06 7.73
CA GLU A 202 -15.49 11.84 7.96
C GLU A 202 -16.07 10.74 7.04
N ALA A 203 -15.42 10.45 5.92
CA ALA A 203 -15.81 9.38 5.01
C ALA A 203 -15.30 7.99 5.43
N LEU A 204 -14.35 7.93 6.36
CA LEU A 204 -13.70 6.69 6.85
C LEU A 204 -14.42 6.07 8.06
N LYS A 205 -15.71 6.31 8.21
CA LYS A 205 -16.53 5.85 9.35
C LYS A 205 -16.67 4.33 9.48
N ASP A 206 -16.35 3.58 8.43
CA ASP A 206 -16.39 2.12 8.43
C ASP A 206 -15.08 1.48 8.96
N CYS A 207 -14.10 2.31 9.33
CA CYS A 207 -12.87 1.87 9.98
C CYS A 207 -13.06 1.72 11.49
N ASP A 208 -12.26 0.85 12.13
CA ASP A 208 -12.20 0.76 13.59
C ASP A 208 -11.55 2.00 14.21
N LEU A 209 -10.66 2.66 13.45
CA LEU A 209 -10.07 3.95 13.77
C LEU A 209 -9.86 4.74 12.47
N ALA A 210 -10.19 6.02 12.46
CA ALA A 210 -9.89 6.93 11.37
C ALA A 210 -8.97 8.06 11.87
N VAL A 211 -7.89 8.33 11.14
CA VAL A 211 -6.89 9.34 11.47
C VAL A 211 -6.58 10.22 10.27
N THR A 212 -6.10 11.42 10.51
CA THR A 212 -5.67 12.34 9.44
C THR A 212 -4.23 12.08 9.00
N SER A 213 -3.42 11.49 9.88
CA SER A 213 -2.01 11.17 9.63
C SER A 213 -1.56 9.99 10.47
N LEU A 214 -0.57 9.23 9.97
CA LEU A 214 0.09 8.18 10.77
C LEU A 214 0.88 8.73 11.97
N LEU A 215 1.12 10.03 12.05
CA LEU A 215 1.65 10.67 13.27
C LEU A 215 0.74 10.49 14.50
N GLU A 216 -0.54 10.22 14.29
CA GLU A 216 -1.53 9.96 15.34
C GLU A 216 -1.55 8.49 15.81
N VAL A 217 -0.81 7.60 15.13
CA VAL A 217 -0.86 6.14 15.35
C VAL A 217 0.40 5.68 16.06
N THR A 218 0.23 4.87 17.10
CA THR A 218 1.31 4.23 17.85
C THR A 218 1.08 2.73 17.96
N PRO A 219 2.12 1.90 18.22
CA PRO A 219 1.95 0.47 18.48
C PRO A 219 0.90 0.17 19.57
N LEU A 220 0.88 0.97 20.65
CA LEU A 220 -0.10 0.84 21.72
C LEU A 220 -1.55 1.03 21.24
N ILE A 221 -1.79 2.04 20.39
CA ILE A 221 -3.12 2.31 19.82
C ILE A 221 -3.55 1.12 18.95
N LEU A 222 -2.66 0.61 18.09
CA LEU A 222 -2.96 -0.54 17.22
C LEU A 222 -3.27 -1.81 18.03
N GLY A 223 -2.48 -2.12 19.05
CA GLY A 223 -2.71 -3.28 19.92
C GLY A 223 -4.05 -3.21 20.64
N LYS A 224 -4.50 -2.03 21.06
CA LYS A 224 -5.79 -1.82 21.70
C LYS A 224 -6.98 -2.13 20.80
N LEU A 225 -6.87 -1.95 19.49
CA LEU A 225 -7.95 -2.29 18.55
C LEU A 225 -8.27 -3.78 18.53
N LEU A 226 -7.28 -4.64 18.78
CA LEU A 226 -7.46 -6.09 18.80
C LEU A 226 -8.06 -6.61 20.10
N THR A 227 -7.97 -5.83 21.18
CA THR A 227 -8.51 -6.20 22.50
C THR A 227 -9.87 -5.55 22.80
N ALA A 228 -10.32 -4.65 21.94
CA ALA A 228 -11.64 -4.03 22.05
C ALA A 228 -12.74 -5.07 21.74
N PRO A 229 -13.83 -5.11 22.53
CA PRO A 229 -14.95 -6.03 22.35
C PRO A 229 -15.70 -5.78 21.03
#